data_2f52dc2d24ad060c70fdecdce8de9d62
#
_entry.id   2f52dc2d24ad060c70fdecdce8de9d62
#
_cell.length_a   1.000
_cell.length_b   1.000
_cell.length_c   1.000
_cell.angle_alpha   90.00
_cell.angle_beta   90.00
_cell.angle_gamma   90.00
#
_symmetry.space_group_name_H-M   'P 1'
#
loop_
_entity.id
_entity.type
_entity.pdbx_description
1 polymer ?
#
loop_
_entity_poly.entity_id
_entity_poly.type
_entity_poly.pdbx_seq_one_letter_code
_entity_poly.pdbx_strand_id
1 'polypeptide(L)'
;MDNNIQRLIDSAKQSLNSHESHKYIDESFESCIKCTACTAVCPVSRNNPLYPGPKQSGPDGERLRLKSAELYDEALKYCTNCKRCEVACPSDVKIGDLIVRARNNHLAQSKKPLMNKLRDAILSNTDVMGKINTPLAPIVNTITGLKATKFMLEKTLNISKKRTLPKYAFGTFRSWYMKNALQDQQKFERKVAYFHGCYVNYNNPQLGKEFLKVFNAMNIGVMLLEKEKCCGLPLMVNGFPNRARNIAQFNTDYIGKMIDENGIDVISEASSCSLNLRDEYHHILGIDNAKVRPHIHMVTPFLYQLFKEGKTLPLKPLKLRVAYHTACHVDKAGWAPYTLEVLKKIPSLEIIMLPSQCCGIAGTYGFKSENYEISQSIGKNLFDNINEGGFDYVISECQT
;
A
#
# COMPACT_ATOMS: atom_id res chain seq x y z
N MET A 1 -13.41 12.83 -46.76
CA MET A 1 -13.77 12.78 -45.32
C MET A 1 -12.85 13.72 -44.59
N ASP A 2 -13.41 14.64 -43.85
CA ASP A 2 -12.72 15.79 -43.26
C ASP A 2 -11.72 15.29 -42.17
N ASN A 3 -10.46 15.67 -42.26
CA ASN A 3 -9.37 15.33 -41.32
C ASN A 3 -9.75 15.65 -39.85
N ASN A 4 -10.65 16.62 -39.65
CA ASN A 4 -11.14 16.99 -38.34
C ASN A 4 -12.13 15.96 -37.77
N ILE A 5 -12.97 15.34 -38.61
CA ILE A 5 -13.89 14.28 -38.18
C ILE A 5 -13.11 13.02 -37.80
N GLN A 6 -12.08 12.67 -38.58
CA GLN A 6 -11.24 11.52 -38.27
C GLN A 6 -10.47 11.70 -36.94
N ARG A 7 -9.93 12.90 -36.69
CA ARG A 7 -9.29 13.23 -35.40
C ARG A 7 -10.25 13.17 -34.21
N LEU A 8 -11.50 13.61 -34.39
CA LEU A 8 -12.55 13.50 -33.36
C LEU A 8 -12.93 12.04 -33.11
N ILE A 9 -13.02 11.20 -34.16
CA ILE A 9 -13.27 9.76 -34.04
C ILE A 9 -12.10 9.07 -33.36
N ASP A 10 -10.85 9.40 -33.68
CA ASP A 10 -9.68 8.79 -33.09
C ASP A 10 -9.50 9.25 -31.62
N SER A 11 -9.79 10.51 -31.31
CA SER A 11 -9.85 11.03 -29.94
C SER A 11 -10.97 10.38 -29.13
N ALA A 12 -12.15 10.17 -29.72
CA ALA A 12 -13.27 9.48 -29.10
C ALA A 12 -12.97 7.98 -28.90
N LYS A 13 -12.32 7.30 -29.86
CA LYS A 13 -11.86 5.91 -29.73
C LYS A 13 -10.78 5.77 -28.65
N GLN A 14 -9.85 6.71 -28.57
CA GLN A 14 -8.82 6.73 -27.53
C GLN A 14 -9.42 6.99 -26.14
N SER A 15 -10.44 7.83 -26.07
CA SER A 15 -11.28 8.04 -24.87
C SER A 15 -12.10 6.80 -24.52
N LEU A 16 -12.69 6.12 -25.49
CA LEU A 16 -13.45 4.88 -25.31
C LEU A 16 -12.54 3.72 -24.86
N ASN A 17 -11.36 3.57 -25.45
CA ASN A 17 -10.39 2.55 -25.03
C ASN A 17 -9.82 2.82 -23.63
N SER A 18 -9.67 4.09 -23.24
CA SER A 18 -9.37 4.44 -21.85
C SER A 18 -10.57 4.18 -20.91
N HIS A 19 -11.80 4.23 -21.41
CA HIS A 19 -13.00 3.90 -20.66
C HIS A 19 -13.19 2.39 -20.43
N GLU A 20 -12.85 1.53 -21.39
CA GLU A 20 -13.03 0.08 -21.23
C GLU A 20 -12.18 -0.51 -20.10
N SER A 21 -10.95 -0.04 -19.90
CA SER A 21 -10.10 -0.47 -18.78
C SER A 21 -10.60 0.01 -17.42
N HIS A 22 -11.48 1.01 -17.36
CA HIS A 22 -12.05 1.56 -16.13
C HIS A 22 -13.54 1.22 -15.92
N LYS A 23 -14.15 0.54 -16.85
CA LYS A 23 -15.60 0.27 -16.89
C LYS A 23 -16.13 -0.32 -15.58
N TYR A 24 -15.41 -1.27 -14.98
CA TYR A 24 -15.82 -1.93 -13.74
C TYR A 24 -15.92 -0.96 -12.54
N ILE A 25 -14.99 0.00 -12.41
CA ILE A 25 -15.05 1.00 -11.35
C ILE A 25 -16.08 2.06 -11.66
N ASP A 26 -16.11 2.50 -12.91
CA ASP A 26 -17.02 3.56 -13.38
C ASP A 26 -18.48 3.15 -13.25
N GLU A 27 -18.80 1.86 -13.40
CA GLU A 27 -20.14 1.31 -13.24
C GLU A 27 -20.47 0.97 -11.78
N SER A 28 -19.48 0.70 -10.91
CA SER A 28 -19.73 0.24 -9.54
C SER A 28 -20.53 1.24 -8.69
N PHE A 29 -20.43 2.54 -8.96
CA PHE A 29 -21.17 3.57 -8.21
C PHE A 29 -22.69 3.50 -8.45
N GLU A 30 -23.14 2.95 -9.58
CA GLU A 30 -24.56 2.76 -9.90
C GLU A 30 -25.22 1.75 -8.93
N SER A 31 -24.46 0.77 -8.44
CA SER A 31 -24.94 -0.21 -7.47
C SER A 31 -25.15 0.39 -6.07
N CYS A 32 -24.86 1.69 -5.86
CA CYS A 32 -25.01 2.33 -4.55
C CYS A 32 -26.46 2.51 -4.15
N ILE A 33 -26.90 1.75 -3.14
CA ILE A 33 -28.25 1.81 -2.54
C ILE A 33 -28.46 2.95 -1.53
N LYS A 34 -27.47 3.84 -1.37
CA LYS A 34 -27.50 5.04 -0.51
C LYS A 34 -27.69 4.75 1.00
N CYS A 35 -27.36 3.56 1.48
CA CYS A 35 -27.54 3.12 2.88
C CYS A 35 -26.64 3.83 3.91
N THR A 36 -25.62 4.57 3.48
CA THR A 36 -24.65 5.30 4.33
C THR A 36 -23.73 4.45 5.23
N ALA A 37 -23.79 3.12 5.19
CA ALA A 37 -22.91 2.24 5.98
C ALA A 37 -21.42 2.60 5.84
N CYS A 38 -20.99 2.93 4.63
CA CYS A 38 -19.61 3.38 4.35
C CYS A 38 -19.20 4.64 5.11
N THR A 39 -20.12 5.60 5.31
CA THR A 39 -19.87 6.83 6.09
C THR A 39 -19.82 6.52 7.58
N ALA A 40 -20.68 5.63 8.06
CA ALA A 40 -20.70 5.21 9.47
C ALA A 40 -19.39 4.55 9.93
N VAL A 41 -18.70 3.81 9.06
CA VAL A 41 -17.42 3.16 9.39
C VAL A 41 -16.19 4.00 9.06
N CYS A 42 -16.36 5.17 8.43
CA CYS A 42 -15.25 5.97 7.98
C CYS A 42 -14.51 6.64 9.15
N PRO A 43 -13.21 6.32 9.37
CA PRO A 43 -12.47 6.93 10.48
C PRO A 43 -12.22 8.42 10.26
N VAL A 44 -12.18 8.87 9.00
CA VAL A 44 -11.95 10.29 8.68
C VAL A 44 -13.20 11.12 8.96
N SER A 45 -14.40 10.70 8.48
CA SER A 45 -15.63 11.49 8.70
C SER A 45 -16.03 11.58 10.19
N ARG A 46 -15.61 10.60 11.00
CA ARG A 46 -15.80 10.65 12.46
C ARG A 46 -14.91 11.67 13.17
N ASN A 47 -13.74 11.99 12.59
CA ASN A 47 -12.70 12.81 13.23
C ASN A 47 -12.43 14.14 12.50
N ASN A 48 -13.05 14.36 11.34
CA ASN A 48 -12.88 15.56 10.56
C ASN A 48 -14.22 16.04 9.99
N PRO A 49 -14.82 17.11 10.55
CA PRO A 49 -16.11 17.63 10.09
C PRO A 49 -16.05 18.22 8.68
N LEU A 50 -14.87 18.51 8.14
CA LEU A 50 -14.66 18.98 6.77
C LEU A 50 -14.73 17.84 5.73
N TYR A 51 -14.84 16.59 6.16
CA TYR A 51 -14.97 15.45 5.27
C TYR A 51 -16.40 14.89 5.32
N PRO A 52 -17.20 15.05 4.24
CA PRO A 52 -18.61 14.66 4.25
C PRO A 52 -18.83 13.14 4.23
N GLY A 53 -17.74 12.38 4.10
CA GLY A 53 -17.76 10.93 4.12
C GLY A 53 -17.72 10.27 2.74
N PRO A 54 -17.45 8.96 2.73
CA PRO A 54 -17.19 8.20 1.51
C PRO A 54 -18.40 8.16 0.55
N LYS A 55 -19.64 8.09 1.06
CA LYS A 55 -20.84 8.09 0.22
C LYS A 55 -20.91 9.32 -0.66
N GLN A 56 -20.74 10.49 -0.06
CA GLN A 56 -20.83 11.76 -0.78
C GLN A 56 -19.62 11.98 -1.69
N SER A 57 -18.41 11.68 -1.19
CA SER A 57 -17.17 11.89 -1.95
C SER A 57 -16.98 10.87 -3.09
N GLY A 58 -17.46 9.64 -2.91
CA GLY A 58 -17.39 8.55 -3.89
C GLY A 58 -18.62 8.52 -4.82
N PRO A 59 -19.61 7.65 -4.59
CA PRO A 59 -20.67 7.39 -5.55
C PRO A 59 -21.55 8.62 -5.86
N ASP A 60 -21.92 9.45 -4.88
CA ASP A 60 -22.71 10.66 -5.17
C ASP A 60 -21.88 11.70 -5.93
N GLY A 61 -20.60 11.87 -5.53
CA GLY A 61 -19.68 12.77 -6.21
C GLY A 61 -19.39 12.30 -7.65
N GLU A 62 -19.33 10.99 -7.91
CA GLU A 62 -19.12 10.46 -9.26
C GLU A 62 -20.30 10.78 -10.19
N ARG A 63 -21.52 10.63 -9.71
CA ARG A 63 -22.72 11.06 -10.49
C ARG A 63 -22.67 12.53 -10.88
N LEU A 64 -22.11 13.39 -10.01
CA LEU A 64 -21.93 14.81 -10.33
C LEU A 64 -20.77 15.03 -11.32
N ARG A 65 -19.66 14.32 -11.15
CA ARG A 65 -18.47 14.40 -12.05
C ARG A 65 -18.78 13.94 -13.48
N LEU A 66 -19.68 12.99 -13.66
CA LEU A 66 -20.18 12.59 -14.98
C LEU A 66 -20.96 13.71 -15.69
N LYS A 67 -21.61 14.59 -14.94
CA LYS A 67 -22.33 15.75 -15.49
C LYS A 67 -21.41 16.92 -15.79
N SER A 68 -20.39 17.10 -14.97
CA SER A 68 -19.36 18.13 -15.13
C SER A 68 -18.04 17.64 -14.52
N ALA A 69 -17.07 17.34 -15.37
CA ALA A 69 -15.75 16.87 -14.94
C ALA A 69 -14.99 17.89 -14.08
N GLU A 70 -15.38 19.16 -14.11
CA GLU A 70 -14.80 20.24 -13.33
C GLU A 70 -15.30 20.25 -11.87
N LEU A 71 -16.37 19.53 -11.56
CA LEU A 71 -16.88 19.43 -10.20
C LEU A 71 -15.92 18.63 -9.33
N TYR A 72 -15.12 19.38 -8.59
CA TYR A 72 -14.17 18.84 -7.61
C TYR A 72 -14.54 19.29 -6.21
N ASP A 73 -14.52 18.32 -5.31
CA ASP A 73 -14.64 18.57 -3.88
C ASP A 73 -13.25 18.50 -3.23
N GLU A 74 -12.77 19.61 -2.70
CA GLU A 74 -11.49 19.65 -1.96
C GLU A 74 -11.44 18.66 -0.80
N ALA A 75 -12.58 18.22 -0.28
CA ALA A 75 -12.68 17.24 0.78
C ALA A 75 -12.10 15.87 0.39
N LEU A 76 -11.96 15.57 -0.92
CA LEU A 76 -11.31 14.34 -1.40
C LEU A 76 -9.87 14.17 -0.88
N LYS A 77 -9.18 15.28 -0.55
CA LYS A 77 -7.83 15.27 0.03
C LYS A 77 -7.75 14.59 1.40
N TYR A 78 -8.85 14.52 2.13
CA TYR A 78 -8.89 13.91 3.46
C TYR A 78 -9.02 12.39 3.44
N CYS A 79 -9.44 11.79 2.32
CA CYS A 79 -9.55 10.33 2.21
C CYS A 79 -8.17 9.66 2.37
N THR A 80 -8.07 8.75 3.33
CA THR A 80 -6.84 8.00 3.65
C THR A 80 -6.64 6.74 2.82
N ASN A 81 -7.55 6.42 1.89
CA ASN A 81 -7.53 5.20 1.07
C ASN A 81 -7.45 3.89 1.90
N CYS A 82 -8.05 3.87 3.08
CA CYS A 82 -8.03 2.69 3.97
C CYS A 82 -9.02 1.59 3.56
N LYS A 83 -9.83 1.79 2.54
CA LYS A 83 -10.80 0.83 1.98
C LYS A 83 -11.91 0.33 2.93
N ARG A 84 -12.01 0.79 4.15
CA ARG A 84 -13.05 0.34 5.10
C ARG A 84 -14.48 0.59 4.59
N CYS A 85 -14.67 1.67 3.84
CA CYS A 85 -15.93 1.96 3.18
C CYS A 85 -16.35 0.89 2.16
N GLU A 86 -15.36 0.26 1.50
CA GLU A 86 -15.61 -0.82 0.55
C GLU A 86 -15.89 -2.14 1.27
N VAL A 87 -15.16 -2.43 2.36
CA VAL A 87 -15.40 -3.62 3.21
C VAL A 87 -16.83 -3.61 3.78
N ALA A 88 -17.32 -2.44 4.18
CA ALA A 88 -18.66 -2.28 4.75
C ALA A 88 -19.77 -2.11 3.70
N CYS A 89 -19.45 -2.07 2.41
CA CYS A 89 -20.44 -1.82 1.37
C CYS A 89 -21.17 -3.11 1.00
N PRO A 90 -22.51 -3.21 1.24
CA PRO A 90 -23.27 -4.41 0.91
C PRO A 90 -23.44 -4.62 -0.61
N SER A 91 -23.18 -3.58 -1.41
CA SER A 91 -23.30 -3.59 -2.87
C SER A 91 -21.93 -3.58 -3.57
N ASP A 92 -20.83 -3.87 -2.87
CA ASP A 92 -19.44 -3.94 -3.37
C ASP A 92 -19.00 -2.72 -4.21
N VAL A 93 -19.50 -1.52 -3.90
CA VAL A 93 -19.09 -0.28 -4.58
C VAL A 93 -17.63 0.01 -4.28
N LYS A 94 -16.82 0.26 -5.28
CA LYS A 94 -15.38 0.56 -5.17
C LYS A 94 -15.13 2.02 -4.75
N ILE A 95 -15.67 2.37 -3.61
CA ILE A 95 -15.80 3.77 -3.12
C ILE A 95 -14.42 4.44 -2.97
N GLY A 96 -13.45 3.73 -2.40
CA GLY A 96 -12.08 4.25 -2.22
C GLY A 96 -11.38 4.49 -3.56
N ASP A 97 -11.58 3.59 -4.53
CA ASP A 97 -11.02 3.71 -5.87
C ASP A 97 -11.59 4.92 -6.61
N LEU A 98 -12.92 5.10 -6.57
CA LEU A 98 -13.59 6.30 -7.11
C LEU A 98 -13.01 7.59 -6.52
N ILE A 99 -12.84 7.66 -5.20
CA ILE A 99 -12.30 8.83 -4.52
C ILE A 99 -10.84 9.08 -4.93
N VAL A 100 -10.00 8.04 -4.99
CA VAL A 100 -8.58 8.18 -5.38
C VAL A 100 -8.44 8.63 -6.83
N ARG A 101 -9.24 8.08 -7.73
CA ARG A 101 -9.28 8.50 -9.15
C ARG A 101 -9.68 9.97 -9.28
N ALA A 102 -10.78 10.37 -8.67
CA ALA A 102 -11.25 11.74 -8.68
C ALA A 102 -10.20 12.71 -8.11
N ARG A 103 -9.56 12.34 -6.99
CA ARG A 103 -8.47 13.11 -6.41
C ARG A 103 -7.29 13.24 -7.36
N ASN A 104 -6.87 12.15 -8.01
CA ASN A 104 -5.75 12.16 -8.95
C ASN A 104 -6.02 13.04 -10.17
N ASN A 105 -7.22 13.00 -10.72
CA ASN A 105 -7.63 13.84 -11.85
C ASN A 105 -7.56 15.33 -11.48
N HIS A 106 -8.06 15.68 -10.29
CA HIS A 106 -7.95 17.06 -9.79
C HIS A 106 -6.51 17.49 -9.53
N LEU A 107 -5.71 16.65 -8.84
CA LEU A 107 -4.34 17.00 -8.49
C LEU A 107 -3.44 17.16 -9.72
N ALA A 108 -3.76 16.49 -10.83
CA ALA A 108 -3.07 16.69 -12.09
C ALA A 108 -3.29 18.10 -12.68
N GLN A 109 -4.45 18.71 -12.38
CA GLN A 109 -4.86 20.03 -12.89
C GLN A 109 -4.62 21.17 -11.88
N SER A 110 -4.49 20.87 -10.58
CA SER A 110 -4.41 21.87 -9.52
C SER A 110 -3.03 22.52 -9.39
N LYS A 111 -3.02 23.83 -9.06
CA LYS A 111 -1.81 24.59 -8.73
C LYS A 111 -1.48 24.40 -7.25
N LYS A 112 -0.77 23.33 -6.88
CA LYS A 112 -0.21 23.19 -5.52
C LYS A 112 0.97 24.14 -5.30
N PRO A 113 1.16 24.70 -4.08
CA PRO A 113 2.39 25.39 -3.71
C PRO A 113 3.63 24.53 -4.03
N LEU A 114 4.70 25.18 -4.52
CA LEU A 114 5.91 24.48 -4.97
C LEU A 114 6.51 23.58 -3.88
N MET A 115 6.58 24.07 -2.64
CA MET A 115 7.14 23.32 -1.51
C MET A 115 6.32 22.09 -1.16
N ASN A 116 4.98 22.17 -1.28
CA ASN A 116 4.12 20.98 -1.08
C ASN A 116 4.29 19.96 -2.21
N LYS A 117 4.49 20.40 -3.47
CA LYS A 117 4.85 19.50 -4.58
C LYS A 117 6.18 18.82 -4.34
N LEU A 118 7.18 19.57 -3.87
CA LEU A 118 8.51 19.04 -3.54
C LEU A 118 8.42 18.02 -2.40
N ARG A 119 7.71 18.34 -1.31
CA ARG A 119 7.43 17.40 -0.23
C ARG A 119 6.79 16.11 -0.74
N ASP A 120 5.69 16.25 -1.49
CA ASP A 120 4.94 15.11 -2.00
C ASP A 120 5.81 14.26 -2.94
N ALA A 121 6.69 14.89 -3.72
CA ALA A 121 7.67 14.20 -4.56
C ALA A 121 8.73 13.45 -3.74
N ILE A 122 9.28 14.05 -2.69
CA ILE A 122 10.26 13.42 -1.79
C ILE A 122 9.64 12.21 -1.10
N LEU A 123 8.46 12.38 -0.48
CA LEU A 123 7.79 11.31 0.25
C LEU A 123 7.31 10.16 -0.65
N SER A 124 7.12 10.42 -1.96
CA SER A 124 6.61 9.41 -2.90
C SER A 124 7.68 8.66 -3.67
N ASN A 125 8.90 9.22 -3.79
CA ASN A 125 10.00 8.61 -4.54
C ASN A 125 10.88 7.74 -3.64
N THR A 126 10.30 6.73 -3.04
CA THR A 126 10.96 5.87 -2.05
C THR A 126 12.23 5.20 -2.57
N ASP A 127 12.25 4.74 -3.83
CA ASP A 127 13.44 4.13 -4.45
C ASP A 127 14.59 5.13 -4.63
N VAL A 128 14.27 6.35 -5.07
CA VAL A 128 15.29 7.41 -5.25
C VAL A 128 15.85 7.83 -3.89
N MET A 129 14.95 8.10 -2.94
CA MET A 129 15.34 8.50 -1.59
C MET A 129 16.12 7.39 -0.88
N GLY A 130 15.72 6.12 -1.07
CA GLY A 130 16.42 4.96 -0.55
C GLY A 130 17.84 4.84 -1.09
N LYS A 131 18.00 4.94 -2.42
CA LYS A 131 19.33 4.88 -3.08
C LYS A 131 20.28 5.98 -2.59
N ILE A 132 19.78 7.20 -2.38
CA ILE A 132 20.59 8.35 -1.93
C ILE A 132 20.91 8.22 -0.45
N ASN A 133 19.95 7.87 0.40
CA ASN A 133 20.08 7.94 1.84
C ASN A 133 20.71 6.69 2.47
N THR A 134 20.60 5.51 1.87
CA THR A 134 21.15 4.26 2.42
C THR A 134 22.68 4.30 2.59
N PRO A 135 23.47 4.78 1.61
CA PRO A 135 24.93 4.89 1.82
C PRO A 135 25.31 5.89 2.92
N LEU A 136 24.46 6.88 3.15
CA LEU A 136 24.65 7.95 4.14
C LEU A 136 23.78 7.73 5.40
N ALA A 137 23.26 6.53 5.60
CA ALA A 137 22.27 6.24 6.65
C ALA A 137 22.66 6.70 8.06
N PRO A 138 23.90 6.51 8.57
CA PRO A 138 24.28 6.98 9.89
C PRO A 138 24.13 8.49 10.04
N ILE A 139 24.55 9.25 9.02
CA ILE A 139 24.48 10.72 9.00
C ILE A 139 23.02 11.19 8.87
N VAL A 140 22.31 10.63 7.87
CA VAL A 140 20.90 10.99 7.59
C VAL A 140 20.01 10.70 8.80
N ASN A 141 20.15 9.53 9.42
CA ASN A 141 19.34 9.14 10.57
C ASN A 141 19.62 10.04 11.79
N THR A 142 20.88 10.44 11.99
CA THR A 142 21.24 11.40 13.07
C THR A 142 20.62 12.77 12.80
N ILE A 143 20.83 13.31 11.60
CA ILE A 143 20.34 14.65 11.23
C ILE A 143 18.81 14.71 11.28
N THR A 144 18.11 13.73 10.71
CA THR A 144 16.63 13.71 10.72
C THR A 144 16.03 13.48 12.11
N GLY A 145 16.82 12.97 13.05
CA GLY A 145 16.45 12.86 14.47
C GLY A 145 16.50 14.16 15.24
N LEU A 146 17.30 15.16 14.80
CA LEU A 146 17.52 16.42 15.53
C LEU A 146 16.25 17.28 15.55
N LYS A 147 15.95 17.89 16.70
CA LYS A 147 14.82 18.81 16.86
C LYS A 147 14.88 20.00 15.88
N ALA A 148 16.07 20.56 15.66
CA ALA A 148 16.29 21.66 14.73
C ALA A 148 15.95 21.27 13.28
N THR A 149 16.37 20.09 12.82
CA THR A 149 16.06 19.58 11.50
C THR A 149 14.57 19.32 11.33
N LYS A 150 13.91 18.72 12.33
CA LYS A 150 12.45 18.49 12.30
C LYS A 150 11.69 19.82 12.23
N PHE A 151 12.13 20.85 12.98
CA PHE A 151 11.54 22.19 12.89
C PHE A 151 11.73 22.81 11.50
N MET A 152 12.93 22.68 10.92
CA MET A 152 13.21 23.17 9.58
C MET A 152 12.34 22.45 8.52
N LEU A 153 12.21 21.11 8.58
CA LEU A 153 11.36 20.34 7.68
C LEU A 153 9.88 20.74 7.78
N GLU A 154 9.41 21.07 8.98
CA GLU A 154 8.04 21.57 9.16
C GLU A 154 7.86 22.94 8.51
N LYS A 155 8.80 23.87 8.70
CA LYS A 155 8.73 25.24 8.15
C LYS A 155 8.89 25.30 6.63
N THR A 156 9.72 24.44 6.06
CA THR A 156 10.03 24.46 4.61
C THR A 156 9.17 23.51 3.82
N LEU A 157 9.00 22.28 4.29
CA LEU A 157 8.33 21.21 3.56
C LEU A 157 6.96 20.81 4.15
N ASN A 158 6.48 21.48 5.19
CA ASN A 158 5.23 21.09 5.88
C ASN A 158 5.21 19.60 6.29
N ILE A 159 6.37 19.06 6.72
CA ILE A 159 6.46 17.72 7.34
C ILE A 159 6.43 17.93 8.85
N SER A 160 5.47 17.32 9.54
CA SER A 160 5.27 17.54 10.97
C SER A 160 6.51 17.17 11.80
N LYS A 161 7.01 18.11 12.59
CA LYS A 161 8.13 17.89 13.54
C LYS A 161 7.79 16.88 14.64
N LYS A 162 6.51 16.63 14.89
CA LYS A 162 6.04 15.65 15.86
C LYS A 162 6.15 14.20 15.34
N ARG A 163 6.41 14.00 14.03
CA ARG A 163 6.60 12.67 13.44
C ARG A 163 8.06 12.23 13.48
N THR A 164 8.24 10.92 13.64
CA THR A 164 9.52 10.26 13.44
C THR A 164 9.58 9.72 12.02
N LEU A 165 10.57 10.16 11.25
CA LEU A 165 10.79 9.63 9.90
C LEU A 165 11.38 8.21 9.98
N PRO A 166 11.04 7.31 9.03
CA PRO A 166 11.65 5.99 8.96
C PRO A 166 13.16 6.10 8.84
N LYS A 167 13.89 5.29 9.62
CA LYS A 167 15.36 5.23 9.53
C LYS A 167 15.78 4.42 8.30
N TYR A 168 16.87 4.84 7.67
CA TYR A 168 17.51 4.07 6.61
C TYR A 168 18.49 3.05 7.20
N ALA A 169 18.54 1.86 6.63
CA ALA A 169 19.55 0.87 6.95
C ALA A 169 20.87 1.23 6.25
N PHE A 170 21.99 0.86 6.88
CA PHE A 170 23.29 0.94 6.23
C PHE A 170 23.50 -0.31 5.36
N GLY A 171 23.33 -0.15 4.04
CA GLY A 171 23.29 -1.23 3.07
C GLY A 171 21.87 -1.72 2.75
N THR A 172 21.65 -2.16 1.52
CA THR A 172 20.36 -2.62 1.05
C THR A 172 20.18 -4.12 1.26
N PHE A 173 18.91 -4.56 1.42
CA PHE A 173 18.59 -5.99 1.42
C PHE A 173 19.06 -6.69 0.13
N ARG A 174 18.82 -6.07 -1.04
CA ARG A 174 19.26 -6.59 -2.33
C ARG A 174 20.78 -6.80 -2.38
N SER A 175 21.57 -5.83 -1.93
CA SER A 175 23.04 -5.96 -1.92
C SER A 175 23.49 -7.09 -1.00
N TRP A 176 22.85 -7.22 0.18
CA TRP A 176 23.13 -8.32 1.09
C TRP A 176 22.78 -9.67 0.47
N TYR A 177 21.59 -9.78 -0.17
CA TYR A 177 21.14 -11.01 -0.81
C TYR A 177 22.11 -11.48 -1.91
N MET A 178 22.48 -10.57 -2.81
CA MET A 178 23.39 -10.87 -3.92
C MET A 178 24.74 -11.39 -3.43
N LYS A 179 25.24 -10.84 -2.32
CA LYS A 179 26.55 -11.21 -1.74
C LYS A 179 26.50 -12.49 -0.91
N ASN A 180 25.41 -12.74 -0.18
CA ASN A 180 25.41 -13.74 0.90
C ASN A 180 24.39 -14.87 0.70
N ALA A 181 23.38 -14.72 -0.13
CA ALA A 181 22.28 -15.67 -0.21
C ALA A 181 22.08 -16.28 -1.61
N LEU A 182 22.39 -15.56 -2.68
CA LEU A 182 22.06 -15.93 -4.05
C LEU A 182 22.46 -17.37 -4.41
N GLN A 183 23.69 -17.77 -4.10
CA GLN A 183 24.19 -19.12 -4.44
C GLN A 183 23.43 -20.21 -3.69
N ASP A 184 23.08 -19.98 -2.43
CA ASP A 184 22.33 -20.94 -1.65
C ASP A 184 20.89 -21.09 -2.15
N GLN A 185 20.28 -20.00 -2.63
CA GLN A 185 18.93 -20.06 -3.19
C GLN A 185 18.85 -20.87 -4.50
N GLN A 186 19.93 -21.01 -5.22
CA GLN A 186 19.97 -21.81 -6.46
C GLN A 186 19.81 -23.32 -6.20
N LYS A 187 20.15 -23.79 -5.01
CA LYS A 187 20.09 -25.20 -4.61
C LYS A 187 18.68 -25.74 -4.44
N PHE A 188 17.69 -24.87 -4.25
CA PHE A 188 16.31 -25.28 -4.05
C PHE A 188 15.64 -25.59 -5.39
N GLU A 189 14.93 -26.71 -5.46
CA GLU A 189 14.13 -27.11 -6.63
C GLU A 189 12.90 -26.19 -6.77
N ARG A 190 12.06 -26.13 -5.72
CA ARG A 190 10.92 -25.20 -5.67
C ARG A 190 11.38 -23.82 -5.25
N LYS A 191 10.97 -22.80 -6.00
CA LYS A 191 11.31 -21.41 -5.73
C LYS A 191 10.09 -20.51 -5.79
N VAL A 192 10.17 -19.38 -5.11
CA VAL A 192 9.23 -18.25 -5.20
C VAL A 192 9.99 -16.97 -5.52
N ALA A 193 9.36 -16.07 -6.24
CA ALA A 193 9.90 -14.72 -6.43
C ALA A 193 9.49 -13.83 -5.25
N TYR A 194 10.40 -13.01 -4.77
CA TYR A 194 10.15 -12.11 -3.65
C TYR A 194 10.09 -10.67 -4.11
N PHE A 195 8.91 -10.07 -4.00
CA PHE A 195 8.72 -8.63 -4.11
C PHE A 195 8.96 -8.00 -2.74
N HIS A 196 10.21 -7.64 -2.45
CA HIS A 196 10.62 -7.13 -1.14
C HIS A 196 10.20 -5.68 -0.87
N GLY A 197 9.88 -4.91 -1.91
CA GLY A 197 9.48 -3.52 -1.79
C GLY A 197 10.59 -2.58 -1.30
N CYS A 198 10.25 -1.29 -1.22
CA CYS A 198 11.19 -0.25 -0.82
C CYS A 198 11.55 -0.31 0.68
N TYR A 199 10.60 -0.65 1.55
CA TYR A 199 10.82 -0.67 3.00
C TYR A 199 11.85 -1.72 3.41
N VAL A 200 11.69 -2.95 2.96
CA VAL A 200 12.68 -4.02 3.23
C VAL A 200 14.02 -3.68 2.63
N ASN A 201 14.04 -3.14 1.41
CA ASN A 201 15.31 -2.87 0.75
C ASN A 201 16.13 -1.78 1.44
N TYR A 202 15.48 -0.71 1.92
CA TYR A 202 16.18 0.50 2.37
C TYR A 202 16.04 0.79 3.86
N ASN A 203 14.99 0.29 4.52
CA ASN A 203 14.70 0.62 5.91
C ASN A 203 14.87 -0.57 6.87
N ASN A 204 14.41 -1.75 6.47
CA ASN A 204 14.51 -2.95 7.33
C ASN A 204 14.97 -4.20 6.56
N PRO A 205 16.25 -4.30 6.15
CA PRO A 205 16.80 -5.49 5.48
C PRO A 205 16.66 -6.78 6.29
N GLN A 206 16.55 -6.67 7.62
CA GLN A 206 16.42 -7.84 8.49
C GLN A 206 15.11 -8.59 8.21
N LEU A 207 14.02 -7.89 7.94
CA LEU A 207 12.74 -8.51 7.59
C LEU A 207 12.86 -9.42 6.35
N GLY A 208 13.58 -8.96 5.31
CA GLY A 208 13.85 -9.78 4.12
C GLY A 208 14.71 -11.01 4.42
N LYS A 209 15.66 -10.89 5.34
CA LYS A 209 16.47 -12.05 5.78
C LYS A 209 15.61 -13.08 6.53
N GLU A 210 14.70 -12.64 7.37
CA GLU A 210 13.77 -13.54 8.07
C GLU A 210 12.79 -14.19 7.08
N PHE A 211 12.33 -13.46 6.05
CA PHE A 211 11.53 -14.03 4.97
C PHE A 211 12.26 -15.22 4.31
N LEU A 212 13.54 -15.05 3.94
CA LEU A 212 14.33 -16.13 3.37
C LEU A 212 14.42 -17.35 4.31
N LYS A 213 14.69 -17.11 5.61
CA LYS A 213 14.78 -18.20 6.59
C LYS A 213 13.50 -19.02 6.67
N VAL A 214 12.33 -18.38 6.67
CA VAL A 214 11.03 -19.05 6.74
C VAL A 214 10.83 -19.94 5.53
N PHE A 215 11.05 -19.43 4.30
CA PHE A 215 10.87 -20.21 3.08
C PHE A 215 11.92 -21.34 2.96
N ASN A 216 13.17 -21.06 3.27
CA ASN A 216 14.23 -22.07 3.22
C ASN A 216 13.99 -23.21 4.22
N ALA A 217 13.43 -22.92 5.39
CA ALA A 217 13.05 -23.94 6.37
C ALA A 217 11.93 -24.88 5.87
N MET A 218 11.15 -24.43 4.87
CA MET A 218 10.15 -25.25 4.15
C MET A 218 10.69 -25.92 2.89
N ASN A 219 12.01 -25.85 2.65
CA ASN A 219 12.69 -26.31 1.44
C ASN A 219 12.19 -25.58 0.17
N ILE A 220 12.01 -24.26 0.27
CA ILE A 220 11.63 -23.37 -0.82
C ILE A 220 12.68 -22.26 -0.95
N GLY A 221 13.27 -22.13 -2.13
CA GLY A 221 14.19 -21.05 -2.46
C GLY A 221 13.47 -19.74 -2.75
N VAL A 222 14.18 -18.64 -2.55
CA VAL A 222 13.64 -17.28 -2.77
C VAL A 222 14.48 -16.56 -3.82
N MET A 223 13.88 -16.19 -4.93
CA MET A 223 14.51 -15.40 -5.99
C MET A 223 14.11 -13.94 -5.85
N LEU A 224 15.05 -13.02 -6.08
CA LEU A 224 14.68 -11.60 -6.18
C LEU A 224 14.31 -11.23 -7.61
N LEU A 225 13.34 -10.35 -7.73
CA LEU A 225 13.03 -9.67 -9.00
C LEU A 225 14.19 -8.74 -9.37
N GLU A 226 14.99 -9.06 -10.38
CA GLU A 226 16.21 -8.29 -10.72
C GLU A 226 15.96 -6.79 -10.91
N LYS A 227 14.87 -6.46 -11.60
CA LYS A 227 14.50 -5.09 -11.96
C LYS A 227 13.30 -4.57 -11.18
N GLU A 228 13.10 -5.04 -9.95
CA GLU A 228 12.02 -4.56 -9.09
C GLU A 228 12.06 -3.04 -8.92
N LYS A 229 10.90 -2.39 -9.07
CA LYS A 229 10.65 -1.01 -8.67
C LYS A 229 9.64 -0.99 -7.52
N CYS A 230 9.62 0.10 -6.75
CA CYS A 230 8.56 0.33 -5.76
C CYS A 230 7.17 0.02 -6.36
N CYS A 231 6.23 -0.45 -5.56
CA CYS A 231 4.86 -0.72 -6.04
C CYS A 231 4.13 0.53 -6.57
N GLY A 232 4.64 1.74 -6.33
CA GLY A 232 4.05 2.98 -6.85
C GLY A 232 2.89 3.56 -6.02
N LEU A 233 2.43 2.88 -4.98
CA LEU A 233 1.34 3.37 -4.13
C LEU A 233 1.58 4.79 -3.58
N PRO A 234 2.77 5.14 -3.05
CA PRO A 234 3.04 6.50 -2.59
C PRO A 234 2.89 7.56 -3.68
N LEU A 235 3.27 7.26 -4.91
CA LEU A 235 3.09 8.16 -6.06
C LEU A 235 1.60 8.33 -6.39
N MET A 236 0.86 7.23 -6.41
CA MET A 236 -0.58 7.23 -6.72
C MET A 236 -1.36 8.09 -5.72
N VAL A 237 -1.13 7.91 -4.42
CA VAL A 237 -1.89 8.64 -3.39
C VAL A 237 -1.48 10.11 -3.21
N ASN A 238 -0.31 10.52 -3.70
CA ASN A 238 0.18 11.90 -3.63
C ASN A 238 -0.03 12.73 -4.90
N GLY A 239 -0.72 12.17 -5.92
CA GLY A 239 -1.08 12.90 -7.13
C GLY A 239 -0.02 12.86 -8.22
N PHE A 240 0.72 11.75 -8.36
CA PHE A 240 1.62 11.46 -9.47
C PHE A 240 1.14 10.23 -10.28
N PRO A 241 -0.12 10.22 -10.76
CA PRO A 241 -0.73 9.02 -11.35
C PRO A 241 0.01 8.52 -12.60
N ASN A 242 0.52 9.42 -13.45
CA ASN A 242 1.26 9.02 -14.66
C ASN A 242 2.57 8.30 -14.30
N ARG A 243 3.28 8.77 -13.27
CA ARG A 243 4.50 8.10 -12.80
C ARG A 243 4.19 6.76 -12.14
N ALA A 244 3.10 6.70 -11.36
CA ALA A 244 2.62 5.45 -10.77
C ALA A 244 2.25 4.44 -11.86
N ARG A 245 1.54 4.88 -12.93
CA ARG A 245 1.18 4.04 -14.08
C ARG A 245 2.41 3.48 -14.80
N ASN A 246 3.42 4.32 -15.06
CA ASN A 246 4.65 3.86 -15.71
C ASN A 246 5.41 2.80 -14.87
N ILE A 247 5.41 2.94 -13.56
CA ILE A 247 5.98 1.94 -12.65
C ILE A 247 5.13 0.67 -12.62
N ALA A 248 3.82 0.81 -12.57
CA ALA A 248 2.88 -0.30 -12.55
C ALA A 248 3.00 -1.13 -13.84
N GLN A 249 3.02 -0.47 -15.00
CA GLN A 249 3.22 -1.14 -16.29
C GLN A 249 4.54 -1.90 -16.30
N PHE A 250 5.63 -1.24 -15.90
CA PHE A 250 6.95 -1.87 -15.85
C PHE A 250 6.98 -3.11 -14.95
N ASN A 251 6.42 -3.03 -13.73
CA ASN A 251 6.38 -4.17 -12.81
C ASN A 251 5.50 -5.30 -13.36
N THR A 252 4.35 -4.96 -13.96
CA THR A 252 3.43 -5.94 -14.57
C THR A 252 4.11 -6.69 -15.71
N ASP A 253 4.76 -5.98 -16.65
CA ASP A 253 5.43 -6.57 -17.79
C ASP A 253 6.60 -7.46 -17.33
N TYR A 254 7.39 -6.98 -16.37
CA TYR A 254 8.53 -7.72 -15.85
C TYR A 254 8.12 -8.99 -15.09
N ILE A 255 7.13 -8.89 -14.21
CA ILE A 255 6.57 -10.05 -13.50
C ILE A 255 5.93 -11.03 -14.48
N GLY A 256 5.16 -10.52 -15.46
CA GLY A 256 4.54 -11.34 -16.49
C GLY A 256 5.56 -12.18 -17.29
N LYS A 257 6.71 -11.58 -17.63
CA LYS A 257 7.82 -12.29 -18.28
C LYS A 257 8.40 -13.38 -17.38
N MET A 258 8.62 -13.10 -16.10
CA MET A 258 9.13 -14.09 -15.15
C MET A 258 8.16 -15.27 -14.95
N ILE A 259 6.85 -15.02 -14.96
CA ILE A 259 5.84 -16.07 -14.90
C ILE A 259 5.91 -16.95 -16.15
N ASP A 260 6.04 -16.36 -17.36
CA ASP A 260 6.18 -17.13 -18.61
C ASP A 260 7.42 -18.03 -18.62
N GLU A 261 8.54 -17.50 -18.14
CA GLU A 261 9.82 -18.20 -18.15
C GLU A 261 9.93 -19.28 -17.07
N ASN A 262 9.29 -19.07 -15.91
CA ASN A 262 9.56 -19.90 -14.74
C ASN A 262 8.31 -20.46 -14.05
N GLY A 263 7.10 -20.06 -14.42
CA GLY A 263 5.86 -20.46 -13.75
C GLY A 263 5.83 -20.09 -12.25
N ILE A 264 6.45 -18.96 -11.88
CA ILE A 264 6.78 -18.64 -10.50
C ILE A 264 5.72 -17.72 -9.83
N ASP A 265 5.41 -18.01 -8.57
CA ASP A 265 4.60 -17.13 -7.73
C ASP A 265 5.43 -16.00 -7.12
N VAL A 266 4.84 -14.81 -7.02
CA VAL A 266 5.45 -13.61 -6.46
C VAL A 266 4.87 -13.33 -5.09
N ILE A 267 5.70 -13.37 -4.07
CA ILE A 267 5.28 -13.22 -2.68
C ILE A 267 5.78 -11.87 -2.13
N SER A 268 4.93 -11.19 -1.37
CA SER A 268 5.34 -10.02 -0.57
C SER A 268 4.77 -10.11 0.84
N GLU A 269 5.52 -9.62 1.83
CA GLU A 269 5.04 -9.46 3.21
C GLU A 269 4.32 -8.13 3.43
N ALA A 270 4.42 -7.22 2.49
CA ALA A 270 3.80 -5.89 2.55
C ALA A 270 2.37 -5.93 2.02
N SER A 271 1.37 -5.88 2.89
CA SER A 271 -0.04 -5.90 2.50
C SER A 271 -0.41 -4.79 1.50
N SER A 272 0.16 -3.61 1.67
CA SER A 272 -0.07 -2.46 0.77
C SER A 272 0.53 -2.68 -0.61
N CYS A 273 1.72 -3.30 -0.71
CA CYS A 273 2.32 -3.65 -2.00
C CYS A 273 1.52 -4.76 -2.69
N SER A 274 1.16 -5.82 -1.95
CA SER A 274 0.40 -6.95 -2.49
C SER A 274 -0.96 -6.51 -3.04
N LEU A 275 -1.72 -5.70 -2.29
CA LEU A 275 -3.01 -5.20 -2.76
C LEU A 275 -2.85 -4.27 -3.97
N ASN A 276 -1.84 -3.41 -3.97
CA ASN A 276 -1.62 -2.47 -5.07
C ASN A 276 -1.26 -3.20 -6.38
N LEU A 277 -0.29 -4.12 -6.34
CA LEU A 277 0.12 -4.94 -7.49
C LEU A 277 -1.04 -5.79 -8.04
N ARG A 278 -1.84 -6.36 -7.15
CA ARG A 278 -2.88 -7.31 -7.48
C ARG A 278 -4.17 -6.65 -7.98
N ASP A 279 -4.63 -5.60 -7.28
CA ASP A 279 -5.96 -5.04 -7.50
C ASP A 279 -5.91 -3.56 -7.96
N GLU A 280 -5.15 -2.68 -7.28
CA GLU A 280 -5.19 -1.25 -7.55
C GLU A 280 -4.49 -0.86 -8.87
N TYR A 281 -3.53 -1.64 -9.36
CA TYR A 281 -2.95 -1.47 -10.69
C TYR A 281 -4.02 -1.50 -11.77
N HIS A 282 -4.94 -2.45 -11.68
CA HIS A 282 -6.08 -2.51 -12.59
C HIS A 282 -7.11 -1.42 -12.26
N HIS A 283 -7.59 -1.40 -11.03
CA HIS A 283 -8.75 -0.60 -10.65
C HIS A 283 -8.50 0.91 -10.70
N ILE A 284 -7.31 1.38 -10.32
CA ILE A 284 -7.01 2.81 -10.21
C ILE A 284 -6.16 3.30 -11.39
N LEU A 285 -5.16 2.51 -11.80
CA LEU A 285 -4.21 2.93 -12.82
C LEU A 285 -4.58 2.42 -14.22
N GLY A 286 -5.56 1.52 -14.36
CA GLY A 286 -6.00 0.97 -15.64
C GLY A 286 -4.94 0.10 -16.33
N ILE A 287 -4.10 -0.58 -15.56
CA ILE A 287 -3.11 -1.53 -16.07
C ILE A 287 -3.77 -2.90 -16.21
N ASP A 288 -3.66 -3.51 -17.39
CA ASP A 288 -4.04 -4.91 -17.55
C ASP A 288 -3.02 -5.80 -16.85
N ASN A 289 -3.39 -6.30 -15.68
CA ASN A 289 -2.60 -7.20 -14.86
C ASN A 289 -3.26 -8.59 -14.70
N ALA A 290 -4.24 -8.93 -15.55
CA ALA A 290 -5.01 -10.18 -15.45
C ALA A 290 -4.10 -11.41 -15.42
N LYS A 291 -3.01 -11.41 -16.19
CA LYS A 291 -2.02 -12.48 -16.21
C LYS A 291 -1.22 -12.63 -14.92
N VAL A 292 -0.79 -11.50 -14.33
CA VAL A 292 0.10 -11.53 -13.15
C VAL A 292 -0.68 -11.63 -11.83
N ARG A 293 -1.91 -11.15 -11.81
CA ARG A 293 -2.76 -11.10 -10.61
C ARG A 293 -2.90 -12.43 -9.87
N PRO A 294 -3.13 -13.59 -10.54
CA PRO A 294 -3.24 -14.90 -9.88
C PRO A 294 -1.95 -15.34 -9.17
N HIS A 295 -0.79 -14.84 -9.63
CA HIS A 295 0.52 -15.20 -9.12
C HIS A 295 1.05 -14.26 -8.04
N ILE A 296 0.31 -13.18 -7.69
CA ILE A 296 0.72 -12.26 -6.64
C ILE A 296 0.04 -12.63 -5.33
N HIS A 297 0.85 -12.95 -4.33
CA HIS A 297 0.40 -13.43 -3.04
C HIS A 297 0.95 -12.60 -1.88
N MET A 298 0.12 -12.39 -0.89
CA MET A 298 0.55 -11.98 0.44
C MET A 298 1.17 -13.18 1.17
N VAL A 299 2.24 -12.95 1.94
CA VAL A 299 3.00 -14.02 2.60
C VAL A 299 2.15 -14.92 3.48
N THR A 300 1.23 -14.37 4.29
CA THR A 300 0.48 -15.17 5.26
C THR A 300 -0.58 -16.09 4.64
N PRO A 301 -1.41 -15.67 3.66
CA PRO A 301 -2.21 -16.61 2.87
C PRO A 301 -1.39 -17.69 2.17
N PHE A 302 -0.22 -17.33 1.62
CA PHE A 302 0.65 -18.29 0.95
C PHE A 302 1.24 -19.32 1.92
N LEU A 303 1.72 -18.90 3.09
CA LEU A 303 2.18 -19.81 4.15
C LEU A 303 1.05 -20.73 4.64
N TYR A 304 -0.16 -20.19 4.79
CA TYR A 304 -1.32 -21.00 5.15
C TYR A 304 -1.57 -22.11 4.12
N GLN A 305 -1.47 -21.79 2.82
CA GLN A 305 -1.59 -22.78 1.75
C GLN A 305 -0.47 -23.85 1.82
N LEU A 306 0.78 -23.43 2.06
CA LEU A 306 1.89 -24.38 2.24
C LEU A 306 1.67 -25.32 3.43
N PHE A 307 1.11 -24.83 4.53
CA PHE A 307 0.72 -25.71 5.65
C PHE A 307 -0.39 -26.69 5.29
N LYS A 308 -1.34 -26.30 4.42
CA LYS A 308 -2.34 -27.22 3.87
C LYS A 308 -1.75 -28.30 2.97
N GLU A 309 -0.69 -27.95 2.24
CA GLU A 309 0.11 -28.88 1.43
C GLU A 309 1.00 -29.83 2.28
N GLY A 310 0.95 -29.73 3.60
CA GLY A 310 1.72 -30.56 4.52
C GLY A 310 3.13 -30.05 4.82
N LYS A 311 3.50 -28.83 4.38
CA LYS A 311 4.76 -28.21 4.78
C LYS A 311 4.70 -27.82 6.27
N THR A 312 5.83 -27.92 6.96
CA THR A 312 5.96 -27.59 8.39
C THR A 312 7.12 -26.63 8.61
N LEU A 313 7.07 -25.91 9.73
CA LEU A 313 8.17 -25.09 10.23
C LEU A 313 8.63 -25.62 11.59
N PRO A 314 9.95 -25.64 11.87
CA PRO A 314 10.49 -26.03 13.16
C PRO A 314 10.32 -24.91 14.20
N LEU A 315 9.07 -24.59 14.53
CA LEU A 315 8.73 -23.49 15.43
C LEU A 315 9.03 -23.86 16.89
N LYS A 316 9.63 -22.92 17.61
CA LYS A 316 9.92 -23.05 19.05
C LYS A 316 8.80 -22.38 19.85
N PRO A 317 8.53 -22.86 21.08
CA PRO A 317 7.58 -22.19 21.99
C PRO A 317 8.01 -20.74 22.26
N LEU A 318 7.05 -19.83 22.16
CA LEU A 318 7.25 -18.41 22.40
C LEU A 318 6.20 -17.90 23.39
N LYS A 319 6.60 -17.76 24.67
CA LYS A 319 5.71 -17.26 25.72
C LYS A 319 5.62 -15.75 25.67
N LEU A 320 4.83 -15.24 24.75
CA LEU A 320 4.57 -13.81 24.59
C LEU A 320 3.07 -13.58 24.42
N ARG A 321 2.61 -12.44 24.88
CA ARG A 321 1.25 -11.94 24.68
C ARG A 321 1.29 -10.81 23.65
N VAL A 322 0.79 -11.07 22.44
CA VAL A 322 0.89 -10.15 21.33
C VAL A 322 -0.47 -9.60 20.90
N ALA A 323 -0.53 -8.31 20.62
CA ALA A 323 -1.67 -7.70 19.96
C ALA A 323 -1.54 -7.84 18.45
N TYR A 324 -2.55 -8.37 17.78
CA TYR A 324 -2.63 -8.37 16.32
C TYR A 324 -3.51 -7.21 15.85
N HIS A 325 -2.89 -6.26 15.15
CA HIS A 325 -3.57 -5.17 14.47
C HIS A 325 -3.74 -5.50 12.99
N THR A 326 -4.99 -5.74 12.58
CA THR A 326 -5.31 -5.97 11.17
C THR A 326 -5.06 -4.72 10.35
N ALA A 327 -4.07 -4.76 9.47
CA ALA A 327 -3.78 -3.65 8.56
C ALA A 327 -4.95 -3.39 7.60
N CYS A 328 -5.17 -2.12 7.22
CA CYS A 328 -6.31 -1.73 6.38
C CYS A 328 -6.42 -2.53 5.07
N HIS A 329 -5.29 -2.81 4.42
CA HIS A 329 -5.26 -3.55 3.16
C HIS A 329 -5.39 -5.07 3.36
N VAL A 330 -5.00 -5.58 4.52
CA VAL A 330 -5.29 -6.96 4.94
C VAL A 330 -6.78 -7.16 5.18
N ASP A 331 -7.43 -6.21 5.86
CA ASP A 331 -8.87 -6.20 6.09
C ASP A 331 -9.64 -6.16 4.75
N LYS A 332 -9.26 -5.25 3.85
CA LYS A 332 -9.85 -5.15 2.49
C LYS A 332 -9.74 -6.43 1.68
N ALA A 333 -8.61 -7.12 1.78
CA ALA A 333 -8.36 -8.35 1.01
C ALA A 333 -8.85 -9.63 1.70
N GLY A 334 -9.37 -9.54 2.93
CA GLY A 334 -9.82 -10.70 3.70
C GLY A 334 -8.68 -11.63 4.15
N TRP A 335 -7.46 -11.11 4.33
CA TRP A 335 -6.29 -11.94 4.64
C TRP A 335 -6.05 -12.18 6.14
N ALA A 336 -6.72 -11.45 7.02
CA ALA A 336 -6.54 -11.57 8.47
C ALA A 336 -6.75 -12.99 9.04
N PRO A 337 -7.76 -13.77 8.62
CA PRO A 337 -7.93 -15.14 9.10
C PRO A 337 -6.71 -16.04 8.80
N TYR A 338 -6.10 -15.89 7.63
CA TYR A 338 -4.90 -16.67 7.27
C TYR A 338 -3.70 -16.30 8.15
N THR A 339 -3.51 -15.02 8.46
CA THR A 339 -2.47 -14.56 9.38
C THR A 339 -2.66 -15.17 10.76
N LEU A 340 -3.88 -15.17 11.29
CA LEU A 340 -4.17 -15.78 12.59
C LEU A 340 -3.88 -17.29 12.59
N GLU A 341 -4.28 -18.01 11.54
CA GLU A 341 -4.01 -19.45 11.43
C GLU A 341 -2.50 -19.77 11.32
N VAL A 342 -1.73 -18.92 10.64
CA VAL A 342 -0.26 -19.04 10.59
C VAL A 342 0.35 -18.79 11.97
N LEU A 343 -0.06 -17.74 12.66
CA LEU A 343 0.46 -17.37 13.98
C LEU A 343 0.11 -18.42 15.07
N LYS A 344 -1.06 -19.03 15.02
CA LYS A 344 -1.48 -20.12 15.92
C LYS A 344 -0.58 -21.36 15.84
N LYS A 345 0.24 -21.49 14.78
CA LYS A 345 1.24 -22.57 14.71
C LYS A 345 2.41 -22.37 15.67
N ILE A 346 2.62 -21.17 16.19
CA ILE A 346 3.69 -20.87 17.14
C ILE A 346 3.25 -21.34 18.53
N PRO A 347 3.91 -22.36 19.13
CA PRO A 347 3.49 -22.88 20.43
C PRO A 347 3.63 -21.81 21.52
N SER A 348 2.69 -21.77 22.43
CA SER A 348 2.66 -20.87 23.61
C SER A 348 2.56 -19.36 23.28
N LEU A 349 2.29 -18.98 22.03
CA LEU A 349 2.01 -17.60 21.66
C LEU A 349 0.55 -17.27 21.96
N GLU A 350 0.32 -16.27 22.83
CA GLU A 350 -1.01 -15.71 23.07
C GLU A 350 -1.26 -14.57 22.09
N ILE A 351 -2.32 -14.68 21.27
CA ILE A 351 -2.65 -13.71 20.24
C ILE A 351 -3.97 -13.03 20.57
N ILE A 352 -3.96 -11.74 20.77
CA ILE A 352 -5.16 -10.92 20.99
C ILE A 352 -5.42 -10.10 19.75
N MET A 353 -6.50 -10.41 19.05
CA MET A 353 -6.94 -9.63 17.89
C MET A 353 -7.54 -8.31 18.37
N LEU A 354 -6.94 -7.19 17.99
CA LEU A 354 -7.50 -5.88 18.28
C LEU A 354 -8.72 -5.59 17.39
N PRO A 355 -9.67 -4.77 17.88
CA PRO A 355 -10.74 -4.28 17.02
C PRO A 355 -10.18 -3.66 15.75
N SER A 356 -10.84 -3.89 14.60
CA SER A 356 -10.39 -3.30 13.33
C SER A 356 -10.54 -1.78 13.40
N GLN A 357 -9.41 -1.07 13.52
CA GLN A 357 -9.32 0.39 13.67
C GLN A 357 -8.22 0.91 12.74
N CYS A 358 -8.31 2.17 12.35
CA CYS A 358 -7.29 2.82 11.53
C CYS A 358 -6.21 3.42 12.43
N CYS A 359 -4.93 3.25 12.08
CA CYS A 359 -3.82 3.89 12.80
C CYS A 359 -3.65 5.38 12.46
N GLY A 360 -4.37 5.88 11.45
CA GLY A 360 -4.34 7.28 11.01
C GLY A 360 -3.14 7.68 10.17
N ILE A 361 -2.08 6.87 10.07
CA ILE A 361 -0.86 7.27 9.36
C ILE A 361 -1.05 7.28 7.82
N ALA A 362 -1.74 6.27 7.26
CA ALA A 362 -2.09 6.17 5.84
C ALA A 362 -0.92 6.51 4.90
N GLY A 363 0.17 5.77 5.00
CA GLY A 363 1.39 6.01 4.22
C GLY A 363 2.02 7.37 4.53
N THR A 364 1.92 8.29 3.60
CA THR A 364 2.51 9.64 3.74
C THR A 364 1.55 10.69 4.32
N TYR A 365 0.26 10.36 4.48
CA TYR A 365 -0.79 11.29 4.91
C TYR A 365 -0.49 11.90 6.28
N GLY A 366 -0.22 11.07 7.29
CA GLY A 366 0.02 11.50 8.65
C GLY A 366 1.38 12.17 8.90
N PHE A 367 2.29 12.19 7.91
CA PHE A 367 3.54 12.94 8.00
C PHE A 367 3.36 14.42 7.68
N LYS A 368 2.30 14.79 6.97
CA LYS A 368 2.02 16.17 6.57
C LYS A 368 1.51 16.96 7.76
N SER A 369 2.03 18.18 7.97
CA SER A 369 1.68 19.02 9.12
C SER A 369 0.18 19.31 9.17
N GLU A 370 -0.44 19.58 8.04
CA GLU A 370 -1.86 19.85 7.90
C GLU A 370 -2.77 18.67 8.28
N ASN A 371 -2.23 17.44 8.25
CA ASN A 371 -2.99 16.23 8.55
C ASN A 371 -2.64 15.61 9.92
N TYR A 372 -1.63 16.14 10.62
CA TYR A 372 -1.07 15.48 11.80
C TYR A 372 -2.12 15.28 12.91
N GLU A 373 -2.85 16.31 13.28
CA GLU A 373 -3.84 16.24 14.38
C GLU A 373 -5.01 15.31 14.00
N ILE A 374 -5.49 15.39 12.75
CA ILE A 374 -6.52 14.47 12.24
C ILE A 374 -6.02 13.02 12.28
N SER A 375 -4.77 12.80 11.86
CA SER A 375 -4.14 11.49 11.88
C SER A 375 -4.05 10.92 13.30
N GLN A 376 -3.69 11.74 14.30
CA GLN A 376 -3.65 11.34 15.71
C GLN A 376 -5.05 11.01 16.26
N SER A 377 -6.02 11.84 15.95
CA SER A 377 -7.41 11.63 16.37
C SER A 377 -7.97 10.30 15.80
N ILE A 378 -7.70 10.02 14.53
CA ILE A 378 -8.09 8.75 13.89
C ILE A 378 -7.46 7.54 14.60
N GLY A 379 -6.18 7.62 14.96
CA GLY A 379 -5.43 6.51 15.56
C GLY A 379 -5.68 6.34 17.06
N LYS A 380 -6.28 7.32 17.73
CA LYS A 380 -6.37 7.39 19.19
C LYS A 380 -6.89 6.09 19.83
N ASN A 381 -8.03 5.59 19.38
CA ASN A 381 -8.63 4.39 19.98
C ASN A 381 -7.75 3.15 19.82
N LEU A 382 -7.04 3.04 18.69
CA LEU A 382 -6.07 1.96 18.50
C LEU A 382 -4.90 2.09 19.46
N PHE A 383 -4.38 3.30 19.64
CA PHE A 383 -3.25 3.55 20.53
C PHE A 383 -3.64 3.32 21.99
N ASP A 384 -4.85 3.74 22.41
CA ASP A 384 -5.37 3.51 23.74
C ASP A 384 -5.49 1.99 24.02
N ASN A 385 -6.10 1.22 23.10
CA ASN A 385 -6.22 -0.23 23.22
C ASN A 385 -4.85 -0.93 23.32
N ILE A 386 -3.84 -0.47 22.57
CA ILE A 386 -2.49 -1.03 22.64
C ILE A 386 -1.84 -0.72 23.99
N ASN A 387 -1.93 0.52 24.46
CA ASN A 387 -1.27 0.97 25.68
C ASN A 387 -1.90 0.36 26.94
N GLU A 388 -3.21 0.14 26.93
CA GLU A 388 -3.96 -0.43 28.07
C GLU A 388 -3.94 -1.97 28.08
N GLY A 389 -3.62 -2.60 26.94
CA GLY A 389 -3.77 -4.04 26.77
C GLY A 389 -2.69 -4.92 27.39
N GLY A 390 -1.58 -4.35 27.88
CA GLY A 390 -0.49 -5.11 28.52
C GLY A 390 0.17 -6.14 27.59
N PHE A 391 0.42 -5.77 26.35
CA PHE A 391 1.04 -6.62 25.34
C PHE A 391 2.55 -6.49 25.32
N ASP A 392 3.26 -7.60 25.09
CA ASP A 392 4.70 -7.60 24.89
C ASP A 392 5.07 -6.96 23.54
N TYR A 393 4.27 -7.24 22.49
CA TYR A 393 4.45 -6.70 21.15
C TYR A 393 3.12 -6.44 20.44
N VAL A 394 3.19 -5.57 19.44
CA VAL A 394 2.13 -5.38 18.43
C VAL A 394 2.64 -5.88 17.09
N ILE A 395 1.85 -6.72 16.44
CA ILE A 395 2.17 -7.29 15.13
C ILE A 395 1.15 -6.84 14.08
N SER A 396 1.63 -6.57 12.88
CA SER A 396 0.80 -6.19 11.74
C SER A 396 1.58 -6.38 10.44
N GLU A 397 0.90 -6.56 9.32
CA GLU A 397 1.49 -6.68 7.98
C GLU A 397 1.62 -5.33 7.26
N CYS A 398 1.57 -4.23 7.98
CA CYS A 398 1.73 -2.90 7.43
C CYS A 398 3.12 -2.36 7.74
N GLN A 399 3.81 -1.89 6.71
CA GLN A 399 5.17 -1.33 6.81
C GLN A 399 5.17 0.19 7.00
N THR A 400 4.02 0.78 7.28
CA THR A 400 3.87 2.24 7.44
C THR A 400 3.71 2.65 8.89
#